data_c737c6ece3a17fac02488e3eb560fe53
#
_entry.id   c737c6ece3a17fac02488e3eb560fe53
#
_cell.length_a   1.000
_cell.length_b   1.000
_cell.length_c   1.000
_cell.angle_alpha   90.00
_cell.angle_beta   90.00
_cell.angle_gamma   90.00
#
_symmetry.space_group_name_H-M   'P 1'
#
loop_
_entity.id
_entity.type
_entity.pdbx_description
1 polymer ?
#
loop_
_entity_poly.entity_id
_entity_poly.type
_entity_poly.pdbx_seq_one_letter_code
_entity_poly.pdbx_strand_id
1 'polypeptide(L)'
;MRLRRPGGCLRLARRIAVVASSMLLIGCMLPSIVSWADPDPQESILFSDDFDGPAGTLPGPAWHIDTGGGGWGNNEAQIYTADPSTVGLDGAGHLAITARRDGNRIVSGRLTTAPSFAFTTGRAAARIALPAGTGVHPAFWLLGANINAVGWPAAGEIDVIETLNDASEYHTGVHAPDGGSVRGQEISATGPAPFPLAGQFHTYWVDRTPERIVTGVDNVTLAIITPFNLKPGATWVFDAPFYLLLNLAIGGDWPGSADDTTFPTTMLVDWVRVTTR
;
A
#
# COMPACT_ATOMS: atom_id res chain seq x y z
N MET A 1 -83.12 44.54 0.39
CA MET A 1 -83.86 45.40 -0.55
C MET A 1 -82.83 45.96 -1.53
N ARG A 2 -82.94 45.55 -2.80
CA ARG A 2 -82.55 46.24 -4.05
C ARG A 2 -81.26 47.05 -4.04
N LEU A 3 -80.35 47.01 -4.96
CA LEU A 3 -80.20 46.82 -6.36
C LEU A 3 -78.92 47.50 -6.86
N ARG A 4 -78.24 46.89 -7.70
CA ARG A 4 -77.66 47.20 -9.03
C ARG A 4 -76.20 47.61 -9.15
N ARG A 5 -75.57 46.88 -10.02
CA ARG A 5 -74.36 47.11 -10.87
C ARG A 5 -74.46 48.45 -11.65
N PRO A 6 -73.42 48.90 -12.40
CA PRO A 6 -72.37 48.20 -13.08
C PRO A 6 -71.01 48.96 -13.22
N GLY A 7 -70.02 48.20 -13.68
CA GLY A 7 -69.22 48.49 -14.86
C GLY A 7 -67.95 49.31 -14.71
N GLY A 8 -66.85 48.76 -15.10
CA GLY A 8 -65.60 49.47 -15.29
C GLY A 8 -64.45 48.53 -15.63
N CYS A 9 -64.31 48.22 -16.92
CA CYS A 9 -63.22 47.44 -17.46
C CYS A 9 -61.93 48.32 -17.55
N LEU A 10 -60.91 48.01 -16.76
CA LEU A 10 -59.58 48.56 -17.01
C LEU A 10 -58.61 47.41 -17.34
N ARG A 11 -58.13 47.43 -18.57
CA ARG A 11 -57.09 46.54 -19.04
C ARG A 11 -55.77 46.95 -18.42
N LEU A 12 -55.16 46.03 -17.60
CA LEU A 12 -53.84 46.18 -17.10
C LEU A 12 -52.88 45.31 -17.95
N ALA A 13 -52.01 45.98 -18.70
CA ALA A 13 -50.99 45.35 -19.50
C ALA A 13 -49.96 44.66 -18.60
N ARG A 14 -49.86 43.31 -18.71
CA ARG A 14 -48.79 42.52 -18.08
C ARG A 14 -47.51 42.71 -18.85
N ARG A 15 -46.56 43.38 -18.23
CA ARG A 15 -45.15 43.33 -18.65
C ARG A 15 -44.57 41.98 -18.23
N ILE A 16 -44.19 41.15 -19.21
CA ILE A 16 -43.46 39.91 -18.98
C ILE A 16 -41.99 40.28 -18.76
N ALA A 17 -41.52 40.15 -17.54
CA ALA A 17 -40.09 40.21 -17.24
C ALA A 17 -39.47 38.85 -17.56
N VAL A 18 -38.66 38.79 -18.61
CA VAL A 18 -37.82 37.63 -18.91
C VAL A 18 -36.65 37.62 -17.93
N VAL A 19 -36.71 36.75 -16.93
CA VAL A 19 -35.56 36.43 -16.06
C VAL A 19 -34.72 35.41 -16.79
N ALA A 20 -33.58 35.86 -17.31
CA ALA A 20 -32.55 34.95 -17.83
C ALA A 20 -31.87 34.24 -16.66
N SER A 21 -32.27 33.00 -16.40
CA SER A 21 -31.54 32.10 -15.48
C SER A 21 -30.26 31.62 -16.12
N SER A 22 -29.14 32.19 -15.72
CA SER A 22 -27.82 31.69 -16.05
C SER A 22 -27.62 30.37 -15.25
N MET A 23 -27.83 29.21 -15.89
CA MET A 23 -27.42 27.92 -15.37
C MET A 23 -25.88 27.85 -15.38
N LEU A 24 -25.29 28.00 -14.20
CA LEU A 24 -23.90 27.67 -13.96
C LEU A 24 -23.80 26.12 -14.04
N LEU A 25 -23.29 25.60 -15.15
CA LEU A 25 -22.88 24.20 -15.25
C LEU A 25 -21.66 24.00 -14.32
N ILE A 26 -21.92 23.59 -13.08
CA ILE A 26 -20.88 23.01 -12.22
C ILE A 26 -20.60 21.63 -12.83
N GLY A 27 -19.55 21.55 -13.62
CA GLY A 27 -19.01 20.30 -14.10
C GLY A 27 -18.55 19.48 -12.87
N CYS A 28 -19.35 18.50 -12.49
CA CYS A 28 -18.91 17.44 -11.58
C CYS A 28 -17.78 16.70 -12.31
N MET A 29 -16.51 17.02 -12.01
CA MET A 29 -15.40 16.14 -12.33
C MET A 29 -15.57 14.92 -11.45
N LEU A 30 -16.13 13.86 -12.02
CA LEU A 30 -16.04 12.53 -11.43
C LEU A 30 -14.56 12.17 -11.36
N PRO A 31 -14.05 11.75 -10.20
CA PRO A 31 -12.69 11.24 -10.16
C PRO A 31 -12.60 10.07 -11.13
N SER A 32 -11.63 10.10 -12.02
CA SER A 32 -11.34 8.98 -12.92
C SER A 32 -11.05 7.76 -12.05
N ILE A 33 -11.90 6.75 -12.15
CA ILE A 33 -11.64 5.44 -11.55
C ILE A 33 -10.48 4.87 -12.38
N VAL A 34 -9.28 4.93 -11.84
CA VAL A 34 -8.12 4.26 -12.43
C VAL A 34 -8.36 2.76 -12.26
N SER A 35 -8.80 2.10 -13.31
CA SER A 35 -8.84 0.64 -13.36
C SER A 35 -7.40 0.13 -13.48
N TRP A 36 -6.98 -0.71 -12.55
CA TRP A 36 -5.64 -1.34 -12.56
C TRP A 36 -5.49 -2.46 -13.58
N ALA A 37 -6.56 -2.76 -14.35
CA ALA A 37 -6.58 -3.85 -15.30
C ALA A 37 -5.66 -3.62 -16.52
N ASP A 38 -5.43 -2.35 -16.91
CA ASP A 38 -4.53 -2.00 -18.01
C ASP A 38 -3.76 -0.72 -17.64
N PRO A 39 -2.40 -0.73 -17.74
CA PRO A 39 -1.62 0.50 -17.58
C PRO A 39 -2.05 1.54 -18.63
N ASP A 40 -1.98 2.82 -18.26
CA ASP A 40 -2.16 3.92 -19.22
C ASP A 40 -1.27 3.62 -20.44
N PRO A 41 -1.74 3.77 -21.69
CA PRO A 41 -0.92 3.54 -22.89
C PRO A 41 0.41 4.29 -22.92
N GLN A 42 0.60 5.27 -22.05
CA GLN A 42 1.85 6.02 -21.86
C GLN A 42 2.74 5.43 -20.75
N GLU A 43 2.25 4.52 -19.91
CA GLU A 43 3.02 3.87 -18.86
C GLU A 43 3.75 2.63 -19.41
N SER A 44 5.04 2.55 -19.18
CA SER A 44 5.84 1.37 -19.49
C SER A 44 6.02 0.50 -18.25
N ILE A 45 5.84 -0.81 -18.40
CA ILE A 45 6.11 -1.78 -17.34
C ILE A 45 7.62 -1.91 -17.17
N LEU A 46 8.12 -1.64 -15.97
CA LEU A 46 9.51 -1.82 -15.57
C LEU A 46 9.75 -3.20 -14.92
N PHE A 47 8.74 -3.70 -14.20
CA PHE A 47 8.72 -4.99 -13.53
C PHE A 47 7.30 -5.50 -13.45
N SER A 48 7.09 -6.80 -13.66
CA SER A 48 5.81 -7.45 -13.34
C SER A 48 6.02 -8.92 -13.00
N ASP A 49 5.20 -9.42 -12.08
CA ASP A 49 5.05 -10.84 -11.79
C ASP A 49 3.57 -11.10 -11.45
N ASP A 50 2.95 -11.99 -12.20
CA ASP A 50 1.56 -12.43 -12.00
C ASP A 50 1.51 -13.79 -11.28
N PHE A 51 2.64 -14.28 -10.80
CA PHE A 51 2.83 -15.51 -10.01
C PHE A 51 2.22 -16.77 -10.65
N ASP A 52 2.18 -16.79 -11.97
CA ASP A 52 1.74 -17.94 -12.73
C ASP A 52 2.74 -19.10 -12.59
N GLY A 53 2.24 -20.27 -12.18
CA GLY A 53 3.06 -21.44 -12.06
C GLY A 53 2.42 -22.57 -11.26
N PRO A 54 3.03 -23.76 -11.23
CA PRO A 54 2.50 -24.91 -10.52
C PRO A 54 2.49 -24.71 -8.99
N ALA A 55 1.44 -25.21 -8.35
CA ALA A 55 1.37 -25.23 -6.88
C ALA A 55 2.60 -25.86 -6.24
N GLY A 56 3.07 -25.28 -5.15
CA GLY A 56 4.22 -25.78 -4.38
C GLY A 56 5.58 -25.51 -5.02
N THR A 57 5.67 -24.64 -6.03
CA THR A 57 6.95 -24.15 -6.55
C THR A 57 7.30 -22.79 -5.95
N LEU A 58 8.59 -22.48 -5.90
CA LEU A 58 9.06 -21.15 -5.51
C LEU A 58 8.74 -20.12 -6.60
N PRO A 59 8.63 -18.81 -6.26
CA PRO A 59 8.49 -17.74 -7.25
C PRO A 59 9.72 -17.65 -8.15
N GLY A 60 9.57 -16.96 -9.28
CA GLY A 60 10.62 -16.84 -10.30
C GLY A 60 11.91 -16.18 -9.80
N PRO A 61 12.99 -16.26 -10.59
CA PRO A 61 14.34 -15.82 -10.20
C PRO A 61 14.50 -14.29 -10.01
N ALA A 62 13.47 -13.52 -10.33
CA ALA A 62 13.42 -12.10 -10.01
C ALA A 62 13.31 -11.84 -8.50
N TRP A 63 12.87 -12.83 -7.74
CA TRP A 63 12.73 -12.77 -6.30
C TRP A 63 13.87 -13.51 -5.60
N HIS A 64 14.43 -12.88 -4.60
CA HIS A 64 15.31 -13.51 -3.61
C HIS A 64 14.50 -13.76 -2.34
N ILE A 65 14.66 -14.95 -1.74
CA ILE A 65 14.00 -15.29 -0.49
C ILE A 65 15.00 -15.12 0.65
N ASP A 66 14.71 -14.19 1.53
CA ASP A 66 15.50 -13.99 2.76
C ASP A 66 15.25 -15.13 3.73
N THR A 67 16.31 -15.59 4.42
CA THR A 67 16.23 -16.66 5.40
C THR A 67 16.86 -16.26 6.71
N GLY A 68 16.39 -16.88 7.80
CA GLY A 68 16.94 -16.68 9.15
C GLY A 68 15.94 -16.12 10.12
N GLY A 69 16.37 -16.04 11.38
CA GLY A 69 15.64 -15.50 12.52
C GLY A 69 16.45 -14.39 13.20
N GLY A 70 16.19 -14.17 14.49
CA GLY A 70 16.92 -13.18 15.28
C GLY A 70 16.18 -11.86 15.48
N GLY A 71 14.87 -11.85 15.22
CA GLY A 71 13.97 -10.76 15.56
C GLY A 71 13.84 -9.64 14.52
N TRP A 72 14.64 -9.65 13.45
CA TRP A 72 14.55 -8.75 12.29
C TRP A 72 14.39 -7.25 12.63
N GLY A 73 14.89 -6.82 13.78
CA GLY A 73 14.85 -5.43 14.26
C GLY A 73 13.63 -5.08 15.12
N ASN A 74 12.64 -6.00 15.26
CA ASN A 74 11.40 -5.76 15.98
C ASN A 74 11.06 -6.91 16.97
N ASN A 75 12.06 -7.69 17.37
CA ASN A 75 11.90 -8.89 18.22
C ASN A 75 10.88 -9.90 17.69
N GLU A 76 10.76 -10.02 16.37
CA GLU A 76 9.85 -10.93 15.70
C GLU A 76 10.17 -12.40 15.99
N ALA A 77 9.14 -13.22 16.09
CA ALA A 77 9.25 -14.61 16.56
C ALA A 77 9.55 -15.62 15.45
N GLN A 78 9.27 -15.30 14.18
CA GLN A 78 9.42 -16.24 13.07
C GLN A 78 10.87 -16.39 12.62
N ILE A 79 11.12 -17.53 12.00
CA ILE A 79 12.28 -17.79 11.16
C ILE A 79 11.81 -17.79 9.71
N TYR A 80 12.35 -16.90 8.87
CA TYR A 80 12.08 -16.94 7.45
C TYR A 80 12.81 -18.09 6.78
N THR A 81 12.14 -18.78 5.86
CA THR A 81 12.66 -19.96 5.19
C THR A 81 12.37 -19.92 3.68
N ALA A 82 13.24 -20.52 2.89
CA ALA A 82 13.07 -20.71 1.46
C ALA A 82 12.38 -22.05 1.14
N ASP A 83 11.31 -22.36 1.86
CA ASP A 83 10.51 -23.55 1.69
C ASP A 83 9.19 -23.22 0.98
N PRO A 84 8.76 -24.00 -0.05
CA PRO A 84 7.49 -23.74 -0.73
C PRO A 84 6.26 -23.70 0.18
N SER A 85 6.32 -24.30 1.38
CA SER A 85 5.24 -24.21 2.37
C SER A 85 5.19 -22.89 3.13
N THR A 86 6.20 -22.02 2.98
CA THR A 86 6.24 -20.67 3.57
C THR A 86 6.28 -19.58 2.50
N VAL A 87 6.87 -19.89 1.34
CA VAL A 87 6.92 -19.02 0.17
C VAL A 87 6.72 -19.88 -1.06
N GLY A 88 5.51 -19.97 -1.57
CA GLY A 88 5.21 -20.83 -2.71
C GLY A 88 4.09 -20.31 -3.57
N LEU A 89 4.06 -20.76 -4.84
CA LEU A 89 2.93 -20.52 -5.72
C LEU A 89 1.79 -21.48 -5.32
N ASP A 90 0.55 -20.97 -5.36
CA ASP A 90 -0.63 -21.79 -5.01
C ASP A 90 -1.21 -22.59 -6.19
N GLY A 91 -0.73 -22.31 -7.43
CA GLY A 91 -1.22 -22.92 -8.66
C GLY A 91 -2.53 -22.31 -9.18
N ALA A 92 -3.02 -21.25 -8.53
CA ALA A 92 -4.20 -20.50 -8.93
C ALA A 92 -3.86 -19.04 -9.34
N GLY A 93 -2.56 -18.77 -9.59
CA GLY A 93 -2.07 -17.44 -9.95
C GLY A 93 -1.72 -16.56 -8.76
N HIS A 94 -1.36 -17.15 -7.62
CA HIS A 94 -0.97 -16.34 -6.47
C HIS A 94 0.35 -16.84 -5.86
N LEU A 95 1.12 -15.90 -5.34
CA LEU A 95 2.15 -16.18 -4.36
C LEU A 95 1.51 -16.29 -2.97
N ALA A 96 1.71 -17.42 -2.29
CA ALA A 96 1.31 -17.64 -0.90
C ALA A 96 2.51 -17.46 0.03
N ILE A 97 2.45 -16.46 0.91
CA ILE A 97 3.40 -16.29 2.02
C ILE A 97 2.69 -16.75 3.27
N THR A 98 3.13 -17.91 3.81
CA THR A 98 2.43 -18.59 4.90
C THR A 98 3.29 -18.65 6.15
N ALA A 99 2.74 -18.14 7.24
CA ALA A 99 3.27 -18.39 8.58
C ALA A 99 2.60 -19.64 9.20
N ARG A 100 3.40 -20.53 9.74
CA ARG A 100 2.94 -21.80 10.34
C ARG A 100 3.84 -22.27 11.47
N ARG A 101 3.32 -23.22 12.26
CA ARG A 101 4.13 -23.95 13.21
C ARG A 101 4.98 -25.01 12.51
N ASP A 102 6.24 -25.14 12.92
CA ASP A 102 7.17 -26.19 12.58
C ASP A 102 7.80 -26.72 13.88
N GLY A 103 7.13 -27.68 14.51
CA GLY A 103 7.41 -28.05 15.88
C GLY A 103 7.19 -26.86 16.84
N ASN A 104 8.21 -26.53 17.60
CA ASN A 104 8.18 -25.41 18.55
C ASN A 104 8.54 -24.05 17.89
N ARG A 105 8.87 -24.06 16.60
CA ARG A 105 9.24 -22.83 15.88
C ARG A 105 8.06 -22.26 15.12
N ILE A 106 8.11 -20.98 14.86
CA ILE A 106 7.27 -20.32 13.87
C ILE A 106 8.13 -20.12 12.64
N VAL A 107 7.67 -20.56 11.47
CA VAL A 107 8.31 -20.32 10.19
C VAL A 107 7.41 -19.49 9.31
N SER A 108 8.00 -18.63 8.47
CA SER A 108 7.28 -17.73 7.58
C SER A 108 8.12 -17.40 6.35
N GLY A 109 7.65 -16.46 5.52
CA GLY A 109 8.30 -16.02 4.29
C GLY A 109 8.59 -14.54 4.24
N ARG A 110 9.73 -14.21 3.60
CA ARG A 110 10.14 -12.86 3.23
C ARG A 110 10.86 -12.92 1.88
N LEU A 111 10.43 -12.06 0.96
CA LEU A 111 10.99 -11.97 -0.40
C LEU A 111 11.39 -10.56 -0.70
N THR A 112 12.38 -10.43 -1.57
CA THR A 112 12.84 -9.15 -2.08
C THR A 112 13.20 -9.23 -3.56
N THR A 113 13.09 -8.12 -4.28
CA THR A 113 13.59 -8.02 -5.65
C THR A 113 15.09 -7.68 -5.74
N ALA A 114 15.77 -7.44 -4.61
CA ALA A 114 17.23 -7.29 -4.60
C ALA A 114 17.93 -8.66 -4.81
N PRO A 115 19.02 -8.73 -5.59
CA PRO A 115 19.65 -7.65 -6.34
C PRO A 115 19.13 -7.50 -7.77
N SER A 116 18.07 -8.21 -8.14
CA SER A 116 17.60 -8.36 -9.54
C SER A 116 16.95 -7.10 -10.08
N PHE A 117 16.24 -6.35 -9.24
CA PHE A 117 15.48 -5.18 -9.66
C PHE A 117 15.42 -4.12 -8.57
N ALA A 118 15.58 -2.87 -8.97
CA ALA A 118 15.30 -1.66 -8.19
C ALA A 118 14.90 -0.52 -9.13
N PHE A 119 14.16 0.46 -8.64
CA PHE A 119 13.70 1.61 -9.43
C PHE A 119 13.77 2.91 -8.61
N THR A 120 13.86 4.05 -9.29
CA THR A 120 13.99 5.37 -8.66
C THR A 120 12.66 6.12 -8.65
N THR A 121 12.00 6.19 -9.79
CA THR A 121 10.72 6.90 -9.99
C THR A 121 9.72 6.00 -10.69
N GLY A 122 8.44 6.26 -10.47
CA GLY A 122 7.36 5.46 -11.03
C GLY A 122 6.37 5.02 -9.95
N ARG A 123 5.50 4.10 -10.32
CA ARG A 123 4.51 3.50 -9.42
C ARG A 123 4.86 2.04 -9.18
N ALA A 124 5.00 1.65 -7.92
CA ALA A 124 4.97 0.25 -7.53
C ALA A 124 3.61 -0.09 -6.94
N ALA A 125 3.05 -1.21 -7.34
CA ALA A 125 1.76 -1.69 -6.85
C ALA A 125 1.77 -3.21 -6.71
N ALA A 126 1.03 -3.71 -5.71
CA ALA A 126 0.79 -5.12 -5.49
C ALA A 126 -0.68 -5.35 -5.13
N ARG A 127 -1.30 -6.39 -5.70
CA ARG A 127 -2.64 -6.81 -5.33
C ARG A 127 -2.55 -7.93 -4.33
N ILE A 128 -2.97 -7.65 -3.10
CA ILE A 128 -2.71 -8.50 -1.94
C ILE A 128 -4.00 -8.73 -1.15
N ALA A 129 -4.22 -9.98 -0.70
CA ALA A 129 -5.15 -10.32 0.37
C ALA A 129 -4.34 -10.48 1.66
N LEU A 130 -4.45 -9.49 2.55
CA LEU A 130 -3.75 -9.49 3.82
C LEU A 130 -4.41 -10.44 4.80
N PRO A 131 -3.64 -11.22 5.58
CA PRO A 131 -4.19 -12.02 6.66
C PRO A 131 -4.52 -11.16 7.89
N ALA A 132 -5.35 -11.72 8.78
CA ALA A 132 -5.56 -11.22 10.13
C ALA A 132 -5.34 -12.33 11.16
N GLY A 133 -4.98 -11.94 12.37
CA GLY A 133 -4.78 -12.85 13.52
C GLY A 133 -3.90 -12.21 14.57
N THR A 134 -4.02 -12.63 15.81
CA THR A 134 -3.21 -12.13 16.94
C THR A 134 -1.72 -12.28 16.66
N GLY A 135 -0.98 -11.20 16.72
CA GLY A 135 0.46 -11.18 16.48
C GLY A 135 0.86 -11.26 14.99
N VAL A 136 -0.08 -11.07 14.06
CA VAL A 136 0.18 -11.07 12.61
C VAL A 136 0.58 -9.68 12.13
N HIS A 137 1.65 -9.60 11.32
CA HIS A 137 2.18 -8.37 10.77
C HIS A 137 2.65 -8.59 9.32
N PRO A 138 1.76 -8.53 8.33
CA PRO A 138 2.10 -8.55 6.92
C PRO A 138 2.57 -7.18 6.46
N ALA A 139 3.51 -7.14 5.51
CA ALA A 139 4.03 -5.91 4.94
C ALA A 139 4.31 -6.01 3.44
N PHE A 140 4.02 -4.91 2.73
CA PHE A 140 4.52 -4.58 1.41
C PHE A 140 5.25 -3.24 1.50
N TRP A 141 6.55 -3.23 1.22
CA TRP A 141 7.42 -2.11 1.48
C TRP A 141 8.63 -2.07 0.54
N LEU A 142 9.42 -1.02 0.63
CA LEU A 142 10.60 -0.80 -0.20
C LEU A 142 11.78 -0.39 0.67
N LEU A 143 12.98 -0.81 0.28
CA LEU A 143 14.22 -0.48 0.98
C LEU A 143 15.26 0.06 -0.01
N GLY A 144 16.03 1.06 0.42
CA GLY A 144 17.05 1.67 -0.42
C GLY A 144 18.12 0.66 -0.88
N ALA A 145 18.41 0.63 -2.18
CA ALA A 145 19.31 -0.36 -2.77
C ALA A 145 20.76 -0.26 -2.27
N ASN A 146 21.13 0.83 -1.64
CA ASN A 146 22.44 1.07 -1.03
C ASN A 146 22.55 0.63 0.44
N ILE A 147 21.57 -0.13 0.95
CA ILE A 147 21.48 -0.55 2.36
C ILE A 147 22.78 -1.16 2.90
N ASN A 148 23.43 -1.99 2.11
CA ASN A 148 24.69 -2.63 2.50
C ASN A 148 25.87 -1.65 2.63
N ALA A 149 25.80 -0.49 2.00
CA ALA A 149 26.85 0.52 2.06
C ALA A 149 26.62 1.54 3.16
N VAL A 150 25.37 1.94 3.40
CA VAL A 150 25.07 3.06 4.32
C VAL A 150 24.31 2.64 5.57
N GLY A 151 23.71 1.44 5.59
CA GLY A 151 22.91 0.93 6.70
C GLY A 151 21.52 1.59 6.80
N TRP A 152 20.72 1.05 7.71
CA TRP A 152 19.43 1.60 8.08
C TRP A 152 19.60 2.65 9.22
N PRO A 153 18.86 3.77 9.24
CA PRO A 153 17.85 4.21 8.27
C PRO A 153 18.41 5.10 7.13
N ALA A 154 19.76 5.15 6.97
CA ALA A 154 20.39 6.03 5.98
C ALA A 154 20.08 5.63 4.53
N ALA A 155 19.76 4.36 4.29
CA ALA A 155 19.30 3.90 2.98
C ALA A 155 17.88 4.39 2.63
N GLY A 156 17.08 4.72 3.63
CA GLY A 156 15.64 4.99 3.50
C GLY A 156 14.81 3.73 3.41
N GLU A 157 13.59 3.79 3.95
CA GLU A 157 12.56 2.75 3.89
C GLU A 157 11.22 3.40 3.55
N ILE A 158 10.39 2.74 2.76
CA ILE A 158 9.05 3.20 2.38
C ILE A 158 8.06 2.07 2.63
N ASP A 159 7.17 2.26 3.59
CA ASP A 159 6.13 1.30 3.95
C ASP A 159 4.86 1.62 3.18
N VAL A 160 4.57 0.82 2.15
CA VAL A 160 3.38 1.02 1.32
C VAL A 160 2.14 0.67 2.12
N ILE A 161 2.18 -0.50 2.77
CA ILE A 161 1.15 -0.97 3.69
C ILE A 161 1.73 -1.94 4.71
N GLU A 162 1.37 -1.72 5.95
CA GLU A 162 1.50 -2.65 7.04
C GLU A 162 0.17 -2.72 7.78
N THR A 163 -0.18 -3.89 8.27
CA THR A 163 -1.31 -4.08 9.17
C THR A 163 -0.92 -4.94 10.36
N LEU A 164 -1.62 -4.78 11.45
CA LEU A 164 -1.39 -5.53 12.67
C LEU A 164 -2.64 -6.28 13.07
N ASN A 165 -2.47 -7.47 13.60
CA ASN A 165 -3.51 -8.23 14.26
C ASN A 165 -4.77 -8.44 13.39
N ASP A 166 -5.85 -7.73 13.68
CA ASP A 166 -7.14 -7.85 12.97
C ASP A 166 -7.22 -7.01 11.68
N ALA A 167 -6.15 -6.28 11.33
CA ALA A 167 -6.07 -5.39 10.18
C ALA A 167 -7.18 -4.31 10.17
N SER A 168 -7.63 -3.88 11.34
CA SER A 168 -8.63 -2.80 11.49
C SER A 168 -8.05 -1.41 11.25
N GLU A 169 -6.71 -1.29 11.28
CA GLU A 169 -5.97 -0.07 10.99
C GLU A 169 -4.93 -0.33 9.90
N TYR A 170 -4.65 0.70 9.09
CA TYR A 170 -3.51 0.72 8.18
C TYR A 170 -2.36 1.51 8.78
N HIS A 171 -1.15 1.11 8.43
CA HIS A 171 0.08 1.86 8.70
C HIS A 171 0.82 2.02 7.37
N THR A 172 1.31 3.23 7.11
CA THR A 172 2.09 3.56 5.91
C THR A 172 3.02 4.72 6.23
N GLY A 173 4.19 4.78 5.60
CA GLY A 173 5.12 5.84 5.93
C GLY A 173 6.50 5.69 5.32
N VAL A 174 7.45 6.39 5.94
CA VAL A 174 8.86 6.30 5.57
C VAL A 174 9.75 6.40 6.79
N HIS A 175 10.90 5.71 6.75
CA HIS A 175 12.00 5.88 7.68
C HIS A 175 13.19 6.53 6.97
N ALA A 176 13.75 7.56 7.58
CA ALA A 176 14.84 8.37 7.03
C ALA A 176 15.87 8.75 8.09
N PRO A 177 17.12 9.06 7.70
CA PRO A 177 18.08 9.64 8.64
C PRO A 177 17.59 11.00 9.15
N ASP A 178 17.87 11.32 10.41
CA ASP A 178 17.55 12.62 11.01
C ASP A 178 18.78 13.49 11.31
N GLY A 179 19.93 13.03 10.82
CA GLY A 179 21.20 13.75 10.99
C GLY A 179 21.92 13.52 12.32
N GLY A 180 21.39 12.72 13.24
CA GLY A 180 22.02 12.51 14.55
C GLY A 180 21.67 11.24 15.30
N SER A 181 20.50 10.66 15.03
CA SER A 181 20.03 9.46 15.71
C SER A 181 20.33 8.19 14.89
N VAL A 182 20.77 7.13 15.57
CA VAL A 182 20.91 5.80 14.92
C VAL A 182 19.57 5.20 14.50
N ARG A 183 18.44 5.69 15.05
CA ARG A 183 17.09 5.26 14.68
C ARG A 183 16.46 6.12 13.59
N GLY A 184 17.09 7.30 13.30
CA GLY A 184 16.53 8.24 12.33
C GLY A 184 15.20 8.84 12.76
N GLN A 185 14.35 9.10 11.77
CA GLN A 185 13.00 9.60 11.94
C GLN A 185 12.02 8.75 11.13
N GLU A 186 10.82 8.67 11.65
CA GLU A 186 9.66 8.10 10.98
C GLU A 186 8.68 9.22 10.64
N ILE A 187 8.14 9.18 9.43
CA ILE A 187 7.01 9.99 9.00
C ILE A 187 5.94 9.01 8.54
N SER A 188 4.94 8.79 9.37
CA SER A 188 3.90 7.79 9.12
C SER A 188 2.50 8.38 9.15
N ALA A 189 1.58 7.68 8.51
CA ALA A 189 0.15 7.85 8.63
C ALA A 189 -0.46 6.53 9.10
N THR A 190 -1.24 6.60 10.16
CA THR A 190 -2.00 5.49 10.71
C THR A 190 -3.45 5.90 10.82
N GLY A 191 -4.35 5.02 10.50
CA GLY A 191 -5.79 5.30 10.63
C GLY A 191 -6.64 4.05 10.49
N PRO A 192 -7.95 4.17 10.77
CA PRO A 192 -8.87 3.08 10.57
C PRO A 192 -8.87 2.67 9.10
N ALA A 193 -8.93 1.37 8.86
CA ALA A 193 -9.03 0.82 7.51
C ALA A 193 -10.26 1.43 6.79
N PRO A 194 -10.09 1.95 5.55
CA PRO A 194 -11.21 2.60 4.84
C PRO A 194 -12.31 1.60 4.44
N PHE A 195 -11.99 0.32 4.45
CA PHE A 195 -12.85 -0.83 4.22
C PHE A 195 -12.15 -2.08 4.81
N PRO A 196 -12.81 -3.25 4.93
CA PRO A 196 -12.14 -4.46 5.44
C PRO A 196 -10.93 -4.84 4.61
N LEU A 197 -9.72 -4.79 5.18
CA LEU A 197 -8.48 -5.12 4.47
C LEU A 197 -8.16 -6.61 4.52
N ALA A 198 -8.56 -7.29 5.60
CA ALA A 198 -8.24 -8.70 5.79
C ALA A 198 -9.08 -9.62 4.89
N GLY A 199 -8.43 -10.63 4.30
CA GLY A 199 -9.07 -11.71 3.55
C GLY A 199 -9.65 -11.32 2.19
N GLN A 200 -9.47 -10.07 1.76
CA GLN A 200 -9.91 -9.56 0.46
C GLN A 200 -8.73 -9.01 -0.31
N PHE A 201 -8.75 -9.16 -1.64
CA PHE A 201 -7.72 -8.58 -2.48
C PHE A 201 -7.95 -7.09 -2.69
N HIS A 202 -6.95 -6.30 -2.28
CA HIS A 202 -6.86 -4.87 -2.53
C HIS A 202 -5.56 -4.57 -3.26
N THR A 203 -5.54 -3.47 -4.03
CA THR A 203 -4.32 -2.98 -4.68
C THR A 203 -3.67 -1.92 -3.80
N TYR A 204 -2.53 -2.25 -3.23
CA TYR A 204 -1.69 -1.33 -2.45
C TYR A 204 -0.63 -0.74 -3.37
N TRP A 205 -0.40 0.56 -3.30
CA TRP A 205 0.49 1.23 -4.23
C TRP A 205 1.27 2.38 -3.61
N VAL A 206 2.42 2.66 -4.21
CA VAL A 206 3.23 3.84 -3.95
C VAL A 206 3.60 4.52 -5.25
N ASP A 207 3.37 5.83 -5.34
CA ASP A 207 3.89 6.70 -6.39
C ASP A 207 5.14 7.40 -5.88
N ARG A 208 6.23 7.24 -6.62
CA ARG A 208 7.51 7.88 -6.34
C ARG A 208 7.86 8.85 -7.46
N THR A 209 7.99 10.11 -7.12
CA THR A 209 8.55 11.15 -7.97
C THR A 209 9.70 11.83 -7.22
N PRO A 210 10.56 12.62 -7.87
CA PRO A 210 11.49 13.45 -7.12
C PRO A 210 10.76 14.27 -6.06
N GLU A 211 11.27 14.26 -4.83
CA GLU A 211 10.75 15.02 -3.69
C GLU A 211 9.30 14.68 -3.25
N ARG A 212 8.73 13.55 -3.72
CA ARG A 212 7.37 13.18 -3.31
C ARG A 212 7.14 11.67 -3.33
N ILE A 213 6.54 11.17 -2.24
CA ILE A 213 6.02 9.82 -2.09
C ILE A 213 4.52 9.92 -1.80
N VAL A 214 3.71 9.14 -2.49
CA VAL A 214 2.27 9.02 -2.21
C VAL A 214 1.95 7.55 -2.07
N THR A 215 1.35 7.14 -0.97
CA THR A 215 0.88 5.77 -0.77
C THR A 215 -0.63 5.69 -0.80
N GLY A 216 -1.16 4.54 -1.15
CA GLY A 216 -2.60 4.33 -1.19
C GLY A 216 -3.03 2.88 -1.29
N VAL A 217 -4.34 2.68 -1.16
CA VAL A 217 -5.02 1.41 -1.37
C VAL A 217 -6.23 1.63 -2.27
N ASP A 218 -6.34 0.85 -3.32
CA ASP A 218 -7.36 0.99 -4.37
C ASP A 218 -7.43 2.45 -4.88
N ASN A 219 -8.54 3.13 -4.68
CA ASN A 219 -8.73 4.54 -5.03
C ASN A 219 -8.55 5.51 -3.86
N VAL A 220 -8.06 5.04 -2.70
CA VAL A 220 -7.87 5.86 -1.50
C VAL A 220 -6.39 6.20 -1.34
N THR A 221 -6.06 7.49 -1.29
CA THR A 221 -4.73 7.96 -0.89
C THR A 221 -4.61 7.87 0.64
N LEU A 222 -3.56 7.22 1.13
CA LEU A 222 -3.29 7.06 2.56
C LEU A 222 -2.34 8.14 3.09
N ALA A 223 -1.24 8.42 2.37
CA ALA A 223 -0.27 9.43 2.77
C ALA A 223 0.31 10.19 1.57
N ILE A 224 0.75 11.42 1.81
CA ILE A 224 1.58 12.23 0.90
C ILE A 224 2.75 12.73 1.71
N ILE A 225 3.96 12.33 1.33
CA ILE A 225 5.20 12.63 2.05
C ILE A 225 6.15 13.38 1.11
N THR A 226 6.75 14.46 1.61
CA THR A 226 7.66 15.34 0.88
C THR A 226 8.84 15.71 1.77
N PRO A 227 9.92 16.30 1.24
CA PRO A 227 11.02 16.80 2.05
C PRO A 227 10.61 17.73 3.19
N PHE A 228 9.48 18.45 3.06
CA PHE A 228 8.97 19.34 4.11
C PHE A 228 8.46 18.61 5.36
N ASN A 229 8.22 17.30 5.27
CA ASN A 229 7.82 16.49 6.40
C ASN A 229 9.02 16.05 7.26
N LEU A 230 10.24 16.13 6.72
CA LEU A 230 11.45 15.78 7.46
C LEU A 230 11.79 16.80 8.54
N LYS A 231 12.50 16.38 9.59
CA LYS A 231 13.09 17.29 10.57
C LYS A 231 14.03 18.28 9.88
N PRO A 232 14.11 19.52 10.37
CA PRO A 232 15.04 20.52 9.82
C PRO A 232 16.49 20.00 9.79
N GLY A 233 17.13 20.10 8.62
CA GLY A 233 18.51 19.65 8.40
C GLY A 233 18.65 18.15 8.06
N ALA A 234 17.58 17.39 8.04
CA ALA A 234 17.59 16.01 7.57
C ALA A 234 17.71 15.92 6.04
N THR A 235 18.25 14.79 5.58
CA THR A 235 18.47 14.56 4.15
C THR A 235 17.29 13.72 3.59
N TRP A 236 16.75 14.19 2.46
CA TRP A 236 15.82 13.41 1.65
C TRP A 236 16.59 12.33 0.88
N VAL A 237 16.39 11.06 1.22
CA VAL A 237 17.13 9.92 0.64
C VAL A 237 16.32 9.13 -0.38
N PHE A 238 15.09 9.54 -0.62
CA PHE A 238 14.13 8.77 -1.41
C PHE A 238 14.23 9.01 -2.93
N ASP A 239 15.20 9.79 -3.38
CA ASP A 239 15.53 9.93 -4.82
C ASP A 239 16.54 8.87 -5.30
N ALA A 240 16.97 7.97 -4.41
CA ALA A 240 17.82 6.82 -4.73
C ALA A 240 17.00 5.64 -5.28
N PRO A 241 17.63 4.61 -5.89
CA PRO A 241 16.96 3.36 -6.23
C PRO A 241 16.50 2.58 -5.00
N PHE A 242 15.29 2.02 -5.08
CA PHE A 242 14.70 1.15 -4.05
C PHE A 242 14.23 -0.16 -4.66
N TYR A 243 14.32 -1.24 -3.90
CA TYR A 243 13.79 -2.55 -4.26
C TYR A 243 12.56 -2.90 -3.43
N LEU A 244 11.76 -3.86 -3.90
CA LEU A 244 10.51 -4.28 -3.27
C LEU A 244 10.74 -5.39 -2.25
N LEU A 245 9.92 -5.39 -1.19
CA LEU A 245 9.85 -6.46 -0.20
C LEU A 245 8.39 -6.82 0.09
N LEU A 246 8.19 -8.12 0.33
CA LEU A 246 6.96 -8.72 0.80
C LEU A 246 7.31 -9.67 1.94
N ASN A 247 6.64 -9.55 3.08
CA ASN A 247 6.83 -10.50 4.17
C ASN A 247 5.58 -10.67 5.04
N LEU A 248 5.58 -11.75 5.80
CA LEU A 248 4.62 -12.00 6.85
C LEU A 248 5.36 -12.23 8.16
N ALA A 249 5.52 -11.17 8.94
CA ALA A 249 6.12 -11.22 10.27
C ALA A 249 5.09 -11.70 11.31
N ILE A 250 5.58 -12.33 12.36
CA ILE A 250 4.76 -12.86 13.44
C ILE A 250 5.37 -12.52 14.80
N GLY A 251 4.54 -11.96 15.67
CA GLY A 251 4.99 -11.51 16.99
C GLY A 251 5.88 -10.28 16.91
N GLY A 252 6.55 -9.98 17.97
CA GLY A 252 7.43 -8.83 18.10
C GLY A 252 6.87 -7.72 18.97
N ASP A 253 7.58 -6.62 19.01
CA ASP A 253 7.26 -5.50 19.91
C ASP A 253 5.99 -4.78 19.52
N TRP A 254 5.64 -4.80 18.23
CA TRP A 254 4.55 -4.00 17.70
C TRP A 254 3.20 -4.74 17.68
N PRO A 255 3.05 -5.91 17.03
CA PRO A 255 1.78 -6.65 17.05
C PRO A 255 1.57 -7.42 18.36
N GLY A 256 2.60 -7.62 19.18
CA GLY A 256 2.57 -8.48 20.36
C GLY A 256 2.76 -9.94 20.02
N SER A 257 2.56 -10.82 21.00
CA SER A 257 2.74 -12.27 20.80
C SER A 257 1.58 -12.87 20.01
N ALA A 258 1.91 -13.79 19.10
CA ALA A 258 0.91 -14.61 18.41
C ALA A 258 0.39 -15.72 19.35
N ASP A 259 -0.88 -16.08 19.20
CA ASP A 259 -1.44 -17.27 19.84
C ASP A 259 -1.50 -18.47 18.86
N ASP A 260 -1.78 -19.67 19.39
CA ASP A 260 -1.79 -20.89 18.58
C ASP A 260 -2.95 -20.95 17.58
N THR A 261 -4.02 -20.17 17.79
CA THR A 261 -5.18 -20.12 16.88
C THR A 261 -4.90 -19.30 15.61
N THR A 262 -3.81 -18.53 15.60
CA THR A 262 -3.35 -17.77 14.46
C THR A 262 -2.90 -18.65 13.29
N PHE A 263 -2.40 -19.87 13.55
CA PHE A 263 -1.71 -20.69 12.56
C PHE A 263 -2.57 -21.80 11.96
N PRO A 264 -2.38 -22.11 10.64
CA PRO A 264 -1.60 -21.34 9.69
C PRO A 264 -2.30 -20.04 9.28
N THR A 265 -1.52 -19.02 8.93
CA THR A 265 -2.04 -17.79 8.36
C THR A 265 -1.28 -17.45 7.08
N THR A 266 -1.97 -16.92 6.07
CA THR A 266 -1.40 -16.75 4.74
C THR A 266 -1.74 -15.38 4.15
N MET A 267 -0.74 -14.69 3.66
CA MET A 267 -0.84 -13.53 2.79
C MET A 267 -0.80 -14.02 1.34
N LEU A 268 -1.81 -13.69 0.54
CA LEU A 268 -1.84 -14.01 -0.89
C LEU A 268 -1.52 -12.78 -1.70
N VAL A 269 -0.65 -12.92 -2.70
CA VAL A 269 -0.29 -11.86 -3.65
C VAL A 269 -0.66 -12.32 -5.04
N ASP A 270 -1.61 -11.63 -5.67
CA ASP A 270 -2.11 -11.91 -7.02
C ASP A 270 -1.11 -11.44 -8.08
N TRP A 271 -0.61 -10.23 -7.94
CA TRP A 271 0.42 -9.69 -8.81
C TRP A 271 1.21 -8.57 -8.14
N VAL A 272 2.41 -8.31 -8.69
CA VAL A 272 3.24 -7.14 -8.39
C VAL A 272 3.63 -6.47 -9.69
N ARG A 273 3.54 -5.13 -9.77
CA ARG A 273 3.90 -4.33 -10.95
C ARG A 273 4.65 -3.07 -10.55
N VAL A 274 5.63 -2.71 -11.36
CA VAL A 274 6.26 -1.38 -11.32
C VAL A 274 6.17 -0.78 -12.72
N THR A 275 5.66 0.44 -12.81
CA THR A 275 5.50 1.17 -14.07
C THR A 275 6.22 2.51 -14.04
N THR A 276 6.60 3.03 -15.19
CA THR A 276 6.87 4.46 -15.33
C THR A 276 5.60 5.25 -15.04
N ARG A 277 5.74 6.52 -14.82
CA ARG A 277 4.62 7.47 -14.77
C ARG A 277 4.64 8.36 -15.99
#